data_27ef30fd3c531a37182af090b9fc6746
#
_entry.id   27ef30fd3c531a37182af090b9fc6746
#
_cell.length_a   1.000
_cell.length_b   1.000
_cell.length_c   1.000
_cell.angle_alpha   90.00
_cell.angle_beta   90.00
_cell.angle_gamma   90.00
#
_symmetry.space_group_name_H-M   'P 1'
#
loop_
_entity.id
_entity.type
_entity.pdbx_description
1 polymer ?
#
loop_
_entity_poly.entity_id
_entity_poly.type
_entity_poly.pdbx_seq_one_letter_code
_entity_poly.pdbx_strand_id
1 'polypeptide(L)'
;MKFGIDRLLQDSTLRKPLAGRRMALLAHPASVTQDLVHSLDALVECKDITLSAAFGPQHGLRGDKQDNMVESPDFHDPVHGISVFSLYGEVRRPTKAMMDSFDVLLVDLQDLGCRIYTFITTLRYVLEAAAQHRKAVWVLDRPNPAGRPVEGLTLREGWESFVGAGPMPMRHGLTLGELGHWFIRQLRLDVEYQVVTMEGWQPDAAPGYGWPLGERTWINPSPNAPNQWMARSYAGTVMLEGTTLSEGRGTTR
;
A
#
# COMPACT_ATOMS: atom_id res chain seq x y z
N MET A 1 -1.47 -3.63 19.26
CA MET A 1 -1.05 -2.59 18.29
C MET A 1 -2.19 -2.26 17.34
N LYS A 2 -2.38 -0.98 17.01
CA LYS A 2 -3.40 -0.54 16.03
C LYS A 2 -2.73 -0.02 14.77
N PHE A 3 -3.23 -0.43 13.61
CA PHE A 3 -2.82 0.14 12.32
C PHE A 3 -3.56 1.45 12.04
N GLY A 4 -3.14 2.17 11.02
CA GLY A 4 -3.77 3.43 10.62
C GLY A 4 -5.27 3.29 10.37
N ILE A 5 -5.71 2.22 9.73
CA ILE A 5 -7.14 1.94 9.51
C ILE A 5 -7.91 1.79 10.82
N ASP A 6 -7.39 1.03 11.78
CA ASP A 6 -8.06 0.83 13.07
C ASP A 6 -8.22 2.16 13.82
N ARG A 7 -7.17 3.01 13.79
CA ARG A 7 -7.20 4.34 14.40
C ARG A 7 -8.19 5.27 13.73
N LEU A 8 -8.21 5.31 12.40
CA LEU A 8 -9.16 6.14 11.65
C LEU A 8 -10.61 5.76 11.99
N LEU A 9 -10.91 4.46 12.09
CA LEU A 9 -12.26 3.97 12.44
C LEU A 9 -12.63 4.24 13.91
N GLN A 10 -11.69 4.15 14.84
CA GLN A 10 -11.95 4.29 16.28
C GLN A 10 -11.98 5.74 16.75
N ASP A 11 -11.21 6.65 16.11
CA ASP A 11 -11.06 8.04 16.54
C ASP A 11 -11.77 9.00 15.58
N SER A 12 -12.94 9.51 16.00
CA SER A 12 -13.69 10.49 15.23
C SER A 12 -12.95 11.81 15.02
N THR A 13 -11.97 12.14 15.87
CA THR A 13 -11.18 13.37 15.72
C THR A 13 -10.29 13.32 14.49
N LEU A 14 -9.77 12.12 14.14
CA LEU A 14 -9.01 11.90 12.92
C LEU A 14 -9.87 12.04 11.66
N ARG A 15 -11.18 11.80 11.76
CA ARG A 15 -12.11 11.93 10.62
C ARG A 15 -12.65 13.35 10.38
N LYS A 16 -12.56 14.24 11.38
CA LYS A 16 -13.06 15.61 11.24
C LYS A 16 -12.61 16.34 9.97
N PRO A 17 -11.32 16.28 9.55
CA PRO A 17 -10.86 16.94 8.33
C PRO A 17 -11.41 16.33 7.04
N LEU A 18 -12.00 15.13 7.11
CA LEU A 18 -12.60 14.42 5.98
C LEU A 18 -14.08 14.74 5.79
N ALA A 19 -14.71 15.43 6.74
CA ALA A 19 -16.14 15.74 6.70
C ALA A 19 -16.52 16.52 5.44
N GLY A 20 -17.55 16.04 4.73
CA GLY A 20 -18.06 16.65 3.51
C GLY A 20 -17.18 16.44 2.26
N ARG A 21 -16.06 15.73 2.37
CA ARG A 21 -15.21 15.37 1.23
C ARG A 21 -15.61 13.99 0.71
N ARG A 22 -15.48 13.77 -0.59
CA ARG A 22 -15.62 12.46 -1.21
C ARG A 22 -14.29 11.71 -1.07
N MET A 23 -14.30 10.51 -0.52
CA MET A 23 -13.10 9.70 -0.37
C MET A 23 -13.07 8.57 -1.38
N ALA A 24 -11.88 8.21 -1.83
CA ALA A 24 -11.62 6.94 -2.48
C ALA A 24 -10.65 6.11 -1.62
N LEU A 25 -10.68 4.79 -1.80
CA LEU A 25 -9.80 3.86 -1.09
C LEU A 25 -8.90 3.11 -2.08
N LEU A 26 -7.59 3.23 -1.91
CA LEU A 26 -6.62 2.32 -2.55
C LEU A 26 -6.27 1.21 -1.56
N ALA A 27 -6.66 -0.01 -1.89
CA ALA A 27 -6.53 -1.17 -1.01
C ALA A 27 -6.32 -2.47 -1.81
N HIS A 28 -5.94 -3.52 -1.10
CA HIS A 28 -5.74 -4.87 -1.64
C HIS A 28 -6.22 -5.92 -0.61
N PRO A 29 -6.16 -7.24 -0.90
CA PRO A 29 -6.71 -8.27 -0.01
C PRO A 29 -6.22 -8.26 1.44
N ALA A 30 -4.98 -7.81 1.70
CA ALA A 30 -4.45 -7.70 3.06
C ALA A 30 -4.77 -6.36 3.74
N SER A 31 -5.56 -5.49 3.11
CA SER A 31 -6.07 -4.26 3.70
C SER A 31 -7.24 -4.60 4.62
N VAL A 32 -6.93 -5.09 5.80
CA VAL A 32 -7.92 -5.52 6.80
C VAL A 32 -7.71 -4.81 8.14
N THR A 33 -8.80 -4.67 8.88
CA THR A 33 -8.82 -4.21 10.28
C THR A 33 -8.24 -5.26 11.22
N GLN A 34 -8.17 -4.94 12.51
CA GLN A 34 -7.79 -5.91 13.54
C GLN A 34 -8.71 -7.12 13.59
N ASP A 35 -9.98 -6.95 13.29
CA ASP A 35 -11.00 -8.00 13.29
C ASP A 35 -11.11 -8.71 11.93
N LEU A 36 -10.13 -8.54 11.05
CA LEU A 36 -10.05 -9.14 9.72
C LEU A 36 -11.17 -8.71 8.75
N VAL A 37 -11.85 -7.61 9.03
CA VAL A 37 -12.81 -7.00 8.11
C VAL A 37 -12.03 -6.20 7.06
N HIS A 38 -12.33 -6.39 5.77
CA HIS A 38 -11.66 -5.63 4.71
C HIS A 38 -11.94 -4.13 4.86
N SER A 39 -10.91 -3.32 4.64
CA SER A 39 -10.97 -1.87 4.88
C SER A 39 -12.05 -1.16 4.08
N LEU A 40 -12.38 -1.66 2.88
CA LEU A 40 -13.50 -1.12 2.09
C LEU A 40 -14.82 -1.29 2.85
N ASP A 41 -15.09 -2.50 3.34
CA ASP A 41 -16.34 -2.82 4.03
C ASP A 41 -16.45 -2.02 5.33
N ALA A 42 -15.37 -1.96 6.10
CA ALA A 42 -15.33 -1.22 7.35
C ALA A 42 -15.50 0.31 7.16
N LEU A 43 -14.95 0.87 6.08
CA LEU A 43 -15.08 2.30 5.78
C LEU A 43 -16.46 2.66 5.23
N VAL A 44 -17.11 1.79 4.46
CA VAL A 44 -18.50 2.00 3.99
C VAL A 44 -19.48 2.01 5.17
N GLU A 45 -19.25 1.20 6.18
CA GLU A 45 -20.08 1.19 7.40
C GLU A 45 -19.86 2.41 8.30
N CYS A 46 -18.76 3.14 8.11
CA CYS A 46 -18.42 4.31 8.92
C CYS A 46 -19.22 5.54 8.46
N LYS A 47 -20.22 5.96 9.26
CA LYS A 47 -21.16 7.03 8.92
C LYS A 47 -20.53 8.39 8.60
N ASP A 48 -19.32 8.64 9.12
CA ASP A 48 -18.60 9.91 8.91
C ASP A 48 -17.78 9.90 7.62
N ILE A 49 -17.77 8.79 6.87
CA ILE A 49 -16.98 8.59 5.66
C ILE A 49 -17.91 8.35 4.47
N THR A 50 -17.68 9.07 3.38
CA THR A 50 -18.38 8.87 2.11
C THR A 50 -17.40 8.37 1.07
N LEU A 51 -17.40 7.05 0.82
CA LEU A 51 -16.61 6.47 -0.26
C LEU A 51 -17.32 6.64 -1.60
N SER A 52 -16.65 7.25 -2.57
CA SER A 52 -17.15 7.47 -3.94
C SER A 52 -16.51 6.52 -4.95
N ALA A 53 -15.35 5.96 -4.65
CA ALA A 53 -14.63 5.03 -5.50
C ALA A 53 -13.65 4.17 -4.70
N ALA A 54 -13.14 3.12 -5.33
CA ALA A 54 -12.00 2.35 -4.82
C ALA A 54 -10.97 2.10 -5.94
N PHE A 55 -9.77 1.73 -5.55
CA PHE A 55 -8.65 1.43 -6.43
C PHE A 55 -8.00 0.12 -6.02
N GLY A 56 -7.68 -0.73 -6.99
CA GLY A 56 -6.88 -1.94 -6.81
C GLY A 56 -5.49 -1.77 -7.39
N PRO A 57 -4.41 -2.06 -6.65
CA PRO A 57 -3.06 -2.18 -7.19
C PRO A 57 -2.89 -3.54 -7.89
N GLN A 58 -1.65 -3.97 -8.13
CA GLN A 58 -1.36 -5.35 -8.56
C GLN A 58 -2.06 -6.36 -7.64
N HIS A 59 -2.62 -7.42 -8.19
CA HIS A 59 -3.49 -8.45 -7.57
C HIS A 59 -4.93 -7.99 -7.25
N GLY A 60 -5.30 -6.74 -7.59
CA GLY A 60 -6.67 -6.24 -7.43
C GLY A 60 -7.06 -5.88 -6.00
N LEU A 61 -8.29 -5.38 -5.86
CA LEU A 61 -8.82 -4.93 -4.58
C LEU A 61 -9.18 -6.09 -3.64
N ARG A 62 -9.73 -7.18 -4.17
CA ARG A 62 -10.25 -8.33 -3.40
C ARG A 62 -9.45 -9.62 -3.59
N GLY A 63 -8.33 -9.60 -4.35
CA GLY A 63 -7.48 -10.77 -4.56
C GLY A 63 -8.03 -11.80 -5.53
N ASP A 64 -8.93 -11.41 -6.38
CA ASP A 64 -9.50 -12.23 -7.44
C ASP A 64 -8.49 -12.52 -8.57
N LYS A 65 -7.39 -11.77 -8.63
CA LYS A 65 -6.30 -11.89 -9.60
C LYS A 65 -5.02 -12.37 -8.93
N GLN A 66 -4.93 -13.67 -8.70
CA GLN A 66 -3.81 -14.26 -7.94
C GLN A 66 -2.57 -14.56 -8.77
N ASP A 67 -2.67 -14.68 -10.09
CA ASP A 67 -1.51 -14.90 -10.94
C ASP A 67 -0.66 -13.64 -11.08
N ASN A 68 0.65 -13.86 -11.18
CA ASN A 68 1.59 -12.77 -11.43
C ASN A 68 1.33 -12.16 -12.81
N MET A 69 1.33 -10.82 -12.86
CA MET A 69 1.24 -10.03 -14.09
C MET A 69 -0.09 -10.15 -14.85
N VAL A 70 -1.14 -10.71 -14.24
CA VAL A 70 -2.49 -10.66 -14.85
C VAL A 70 -3.08 -9.27 -14.62
N GLU A 71 -3.42 -8.59 -15.69
CA GLU A 71 -4.10 -7.30 -15.66
C GLU A 71 -5.55 -7.45 -15.21
N SER A 72 -6.03 -6.46 -14.45
CA SER A 72 -7.41 -6.41 -13.96
C SER A 72 -8.13 -5.24 -14.63
N PRO A 73 -9.32 -5.45 -15.23
CA PRO A 73 -10.15 -4.34 -15.71
C PRO A 73 -10.78 -3.56 -14.55
N ASP A 74 -11.24 -2.36 -14.85
CA ASP A 74 -12.15 -1.63 -13.97
C ASP A 74 -13.47 -2.40 -13.84
N PHE A 75 -14.11 -2.28 -12.67
CA PHE A 75 -15.41 -2.90 -12.44
C PHE A 75 -16.27 -2.07 -11.48
N HIS A 76 -17.53 -2.44 -11.33
CA HIS A 76 -18.43 -1.86 -10.34
C HIS A 76 -18.63 -2.87 -9.21
N ASP A 77 -18.33 -2.46 -7.97
CA ASP A 77 -18.52 -3.34 -6.81
C ASP A 77 -20.01 -3.57 -6.59
N PRO A 78 -20.49 -4.82 -6.70
CA PRO A 78 -21.93 -5.11 -6.64
C PRO A 78 -22.50 -5.01 -5.22
N VAL A 79 -21.65 -5.04 -4.20
CA VAL A 79 -22.06 -4.99 -2.78
C VAL A 79 -22.28 -3.55 -2.34
N HIS A 80 -21.33 -2.66 -2.66
CA HIS A 80 -21.34 -1.27 -2.19
C HIS A 80 -21.78 -0.27 -3.26
N GLY A 81 -21.95 -0.71 -4.51
CA GLY A 81 -22.40 0.17 -5.60
C GLY A 81 -21.39 1.27 -5.96
N ILE A 82 -20.09 1.02 -5.80
CA ILE A 82 -19.02 1.98 -6.13
C ILE A 82 -18.15 1.50 -7.29
N SER A 83 -17.58 2.43 -8.04
CA SER A 83 -16.61 2.12 -9.09
C SER A 83 -15.28 1.70 -8.49
N VAL A 84 -14.71 0.61 -9.00
CA VAL A 84 -13.38 0.11 -8.64
C VAL A 84 -12.48 0.23 -9.85
N PHE A 85 -11.47 1.08 -9.75
CA PHE A 85 -10.49 1.32 -10.78
C PHE A 85 -9.25 0.45 -10.57
N SER A 86 -8.70 -0.07 -11.66
CA SER A 86 -7.46 -0.83 -11.64
C SER A 86 -6.26 0.05 -11.92
N LEU A 87 -5.28 0.03 -11.01
CA LEU A 87 -3.95 0.57 -11.23
C LEU A 87 -2.95 -0.52 -11.68
N TYR A 88 -3.48 -1.65 -12.12
CA TYR A 88 -2.73 -2.75 -12.73
C TYR A 88 -3.53 -3.37 -13.89
N GLY A 89 -4.04 -2.52 -14.78
CA GLY A 89 -4.80 -2.84 -15.98
C GLY A 89 -4.23 -2.09 -17.19
N GLU A 90 -5.08 -1.43 -17.95
CA GLU A 90 -4.65 -0.57 -19.06
C GLU A 90 -3.68 0.53 -18.63
N VAL A 91 -3.81 0.99 -17.38
CA VAL A 91 -2.98 2.05 -16.82
C VAL A 91 -2.33 1.61 -15.51
N ARG A 92 -1.14 2.20 -15.24
CA ARG A 92 -0.44 2.11 -13.93
C ARG A 92 -0.51 3.43 -13.16
N ARG A 93 -0.87 4.51 -13.85
CA ARG A 93 -1.03 5.85 -13.30
C ARG A 93 -2.50 6.24 -13.33
N PRO A 94 -3.05 6.83 -12.25
CA PRO A 94 -4.43 7.29 -12.27
C PRO A 94 -4.66 8.28 -13.42
N THR A 95 -5.75 8.08 -14.16
CA THR A 95 -6.18 9.01 -15.20
C THR A 95 -6.91 10.21 -14.60
N LYS A 96 -7.10 11.29 -15.39
CA LYS A 96 -7.89 12.44 -14.93
C LYS A 96 -9.31 12.03 -14.49
N ALA A 97 -9.97 11.15 -15.25
CA ALA A 97 -11.32 10.68 -14.91
C ALA A 97 -11.35 9.97 -13.54
N MET A 98 -10.36 9.12 -13.27
CA MET A 98 -10.20 8.47 -11.96
C MET A 98 -9.99 9.52 -10.85
N MET A 99 -9.13 10.52 -11.08
CA MET A 99 -8.85 11.58 -10.10
C MET A 99 -10.04 12.50 -9.85
N ASP A 100 -10.94 12.68 -10.81
CA ASP A 100 -12.14 13.51 -10.65
C ASP A 100 -13.22 12.81 -9.77
N SER A 101 -13.10 11.52 -9.51
CA SER A 101 -14.08 10.75 -8.74
C SER A 101 -14.04 11.00 -7.24
N PHE A 102 -12.99 11.60 -6.68
CA PHE A 102 -12.80 11.81 -5.25
C PHE A 102 -12.11 13.14 -4.92
N ASP A 103 -12.05 13.49 -3.65
CA ASP A 103 -11.32 14.65 -3.13
C ASP A 103 -10.12 14.22 -2.26
N VAL A 104 -10.24 13.08 -1.55
CA VAL A 104 -9.18 12.48 -0.71
C VAL A 104 -9.03 11.01 -1.08
N LEU A 105 -7.80 10.58 -1.34
CA LEU A 105 -7.48 9.16 -1.48
C LEU A 105 -6.92 8.62 -0.16
N LEU A 106 -7.62 7.66 0.41
CA LEU A 106 -7.12 6.84 1.52
C LEU A 106 -6.30 5.69 0.95
N VAL A 107 -5.06 5.54 1.37
CA VAL A 107 -4.15 4.47 0.94
C VAL A 107 -3.95 3.51 2.09
N ASP A 108 -4.43 2.29 1.94
CA ASP A 108 -4.29 1.21 2.92
C ASP A 108 -3.66 -0.01 2.28
N LEU A 109 -2.34 -0.02 2.19
CA LEU A 109 -1.56 -1.06 1.51
C LEU A 109 -0.55 -1.69 2.47
N GLN A 110 -0.41 -3.02 2.41
CA GLN A 110 0.64 -3.75 3.12
C GLN A 110 1.84 -3.95 2.21
N ASP A 111 2.87 -3.13 2.40
CA ASP A 111 4.17 -3.29 1.73
C ASP A 111 4.98 -4.46 2.30
N LEU A 112 6.01 -4.90 1.57
CA LEU A 112 6.94 -5.96 1.99
C LEU A 112 8.31 -5.42 2.47
N GLY A 113 8.55 -4.11 2.36
CA GLY A 113 9.81 -3.49 2.77
C GLY A 113 10.96 -3.67 1.75
N CYS A 114 10.64 -4.07 0.54
CA CYS A 114 11.59 -4.28 -0.55
C CYS A 114 11.30 -3.32 -1.71
N ARG A 115 12.31 -2.61 -2.22
CA ARG A 115 12.19 -1.64 -3.33
C ARG A 115 11.44 -2.18 -4.55
N ILE A 116 11.56 -3.46 -4.84
CA ILE A 116 10.97 -4.08 -6.02
C ILE A 116 9.46 -4.25 -5.87
N TYR A 117 8.92 -4.23 -4.65
CA TYR A 117 7.51 -4.45 -4.42
C TYR A 117 6.67 -3.29 -4.97
N THR A 118 5.73 -3.59 -5.86
CA THR A 118 5.07 -2.61 -6.75
C THR A 118 4.18 -1.59 -6.05
N PHE A 119 3.77 -1.84 -4.80
CA PHE A 119 2.95 -0.91 -4.04
C PHE A 119 3.66 0.42 -3.76
N ILE A 120 4.98 0.39 -3.63
CA ILE A 120 5.81 1.58 -3.50
C ILE A 120 5.68 2.46 -4.76
N THR A 121 5.75 1.85 -5.94
CA THR A 121 5.62 2.58 -7.22
C THR A 121 4.19 3.07 -7.42
N THR A 122 3.19 2.27 -7.03
CA THR A 122 1.79 2.68 -7.06
C THR A 122 1.57 3.92 -6.18
N LEU A 123 2.12 3.95 -4.96
CA LEU A 123 2.08 5.13 -4.08
C LEU A 123 2.73 6.35 -4.74
N ARG A 124 3.92 6.20 -5.34
CA ARG A 124 4.58 7.28 -6.07
C ARG A 124 3.67 7.85 -7.16
N TYR A 125 3.11 6.99 -8.01
CA TYR A 125 2.27 7.42 -9.14
C TYR A 125 0.98 8.12 -8.67
N VAL A 126 0.40 7.65 -7.58
CA VAL A 126 -0.75 8.30 -6.94
C VAL A 126 -0.39 9.68 -6.39
N LEU A 127 0.76 9.84 -5.74
CA LEU A 127 1.21 11.13 -5.22
C LEU A 127 1.48 12.13 -6.35
N GLU A 128 2.13 11.70 -7.44
CA GLU A 128 2.37 12.53 -8.62
C GLU A 128 1.03 12.99 -9.25
N ALA A 129 0.06 12.06 -9.41
CA ALA A 129 -1.27 12.39 -9.93
C ALA A 129 -2.04 13.31 -8.97
N ALA A 130 -1.97 13.07 -7.66
CA ALA A 130 -2.63 13.90 -6.65
C ALA A 130 -2.10 15.34 -6.66
N ALA A 131 -0.79 15.53 -6.76
CA ALA A 131 -0.19 16.85 -6.91
C ALA A 131 -0.68 17.56 -8.19
N GLN A 132 -0.71 16.85 -9.33
CA GLN A 132 -1.18 17.40 -10.60
C GLN A 132 -2.65 17.80 -10.57
N HIS A 133 -3.50 17.01 -9.90
CA HIS A 133 -4.95 17.18 -9.87
C HIS A 133 -5.48 17.85 -8.58
N ARG A 134 -4.59 18.34 -7.71
CA ARG A 134 -4.92 18.98 -6.42
C ARG A 134 -5.84 18.14 -5.55
N LYS A 135 -5.50 16.86 -5.40
CA LYS A 135 -6.17 15.91 -4.52
C LYS A 135 -5.34 15.67 -3.27
N ALA A 136 -6.00 15.33 -2.17
CA ALA A 136 -5.32 14.92 -0.95
C ALA A 136 -5.03 13.42 -0.95
N VAL A 137 -3.93 13.01 -0.31
CA VAL A 137 -3.58 11.61 -0.08
C VAL A 137 -3.35 11.38 1.40
N TRP A 138 -4.08 10.44 1.97
CA TRP A 138 -3.95 10.02 3.35
C TRP A 138 -3.50 8.56 3.41
N VAL A 139 -2.35 8.28 3.99
CA VAL A 139 -1.86 6.91 4.19
C VAL A 139 -2.31 6.41 5.56
N LEU A 140 -3.05 5.28 5.55
CA LEU A 140 -3.41 4.53 6.75
C LEU A 140 -2.27 3.57 7.04
N ASP A 141 -1.29 4.01 7.85
CA ASP A 141 0.02 3.39 7.90
C ASP A 141 0.00 1.98 8.49
N ARG A 142 0.90 1.13 7.97
CA ARG A 142 1.09 -0.27 8.35
C ARG A 142 2.57 -0.57 8.59
N PRO A 143 2.90 -1.59 9.39
CA PRO A 143 4.30 -1.96 9.62
C PRO A 143 5.01 -2.32 8.31
N ASN A 144 6.28 -1.96 8.23
CA ASN A 144 7.20 -2.56 7.27
C ASN A 144 7.66 -3.93 7.83
N PRO A 145 7.24 -5.06 7.24
CA PRO A 145 7.53 -6.37 7.81
C PRO A 145 9.01 -6.77 7.69
N ALA A 146 9.76 -6.18 6.77
CA ALA A 146 11.20 -6.37 6.67
C ALA A 146 11.98 -5.67 7.78
N GLY A 147 11.33 -4.77 8.51
CA GLY A 147 11.96 -4.00 9.58
C GLY A 147 12.79 -2.82 9.07
N ARG A 148 13.63 -2.28 9.95
CA ARG A 148 14.40 -1.05 9.70
C ARG A 148 15.84 -1.19 9.26
N PRO A 149 16.52 -2.34 9.21
CA PRO A 149 17.84 -2.36 8.58
C PRO A 149 17.74 -1.86 7.14
N VAL A 150 18.53 -0.83 6.82
CA VAL A 150 18.65 -0.30 5.45
C VAL A 150 19.80 -1.04 4.78
N GLU A 151 19.50 -1.83 3.76
CA GLU A 151 20.48 -2.76 3.17
C GLU A 151 20.33 -2.88 1.66
N GLY A 152 21.43 -3.29 1.02
CA GLY A 152 21.50 -3.51 -0.42
C GLY A 152 21.84 -2.26 -1.21
N LEU A 153 22.09 -2.46 -2.50
CA LEU A 153 22.48 -1.38 -3.39
C LEU A 153 21.33 -0.42 -3.68
N THR A 154 21.64 0.86 -3.71
CA THR A 154 20.72 1.91 -4.18
C THR A 154 20.47 1.76 -5.68
N LEU A 155 19.24 1.96 -6.10
CA LEU A 155 18.91 2.00 -7.53
C LEU A 155 19.66 3.17 -8.19
N ARG A 156 20.28 2.89 -9.33
CA ARG A 156 20.97 3.92 -10.12
C ARG A 156 19.94 4.80 -10.82
N GLU A 157 20.27 6.07 -10.97
CA GLU A 157 19.50 7.01 -11.77
C GLU A 157 19.34 6.50 -13.22
N GLY A 158 18.14 6.67 -13.78
CA GLY A 158 17.80 6.19 -15.14
C GLY A 158 17.39 4.71 -15.21
N TRP A 159 17.37 4.00 -14.05
CA TRP A 159 16.91 2.61 -13.97
C TRP A 159 15.54 2.49 -13.26
N GLU A 160 14.87 3.63 -13.11
CA GLU A 160 13.54 3.64 -12.50
C GLU A 160 12.54 2.89 -13.39
N SER A 161 11.69 2.11 -12.74
CA SER A 161 10.66 1.31 -13.39
C SER A 161 9.49 1.05 -12.44
N PHE A 162 8.49 0.28 -12.88
CA PHE A 162 7.40 -0.11 -12.01
C PHE A 162 7.86 -1.01 -10.83
N VAL A 163 8.99 -1.68 -10.96
CA VAL A 163 9.64 -2.46 -9.90
C VAL A 163 10.84 -1.75 -9.27
N GLY A 164 10.89 -0.43 -9.37
CA GLY A 164 11.99 0.38 -8.84
C GLY A 164 11.66 1.86 -8.87
N ALA A 165 10.93 2.35 -7.85
CA ALA A 165 10.32 3.68 -7.85
C ALA A 165 11.28 4.86 -7.66
N GLY A 166 12.55 4.62 -7.33
CA GLY A 166 13.50 5.71 -7.09
C GLY A 166 14.81 5.25 -6.46
N PRO A 167 15.74 6.17 -6.19
CA PRO A 167 17.09 5.90 -5.70
C PRO A 167 17.08 5.51 -4.21
N MET A 168 16.48 4.36 -3.90
CA MET A 168 16.45 3.76 -2.56
C MET A 168 17.18 2.41 -2.57
N PRO A 169 17.71 1.97 -1.41
CA PRO A 169 18.31 0.65 -1.28
C PRO A 169 17.26 -0.47 -1.42
N MET A 170 17.72 -1.70 -1.63
CA MET A 170 16.84 -2.86 -1.83
C MET A 170 15.90 -3.05 -0.63
N ARG A 171 16.40 -3.01 0.60
CA ARG A 171 15.62 -2.91 1.83
C ARG A 171 15.66 -1.46 2.31
N HIS A 172 14.54 -0.76 2.22
CA HIS A 172 14.50 0.68 2.45
C HIS A 172 14.25 1.09 3.91
N GLY A 173 13.71 0.20 4.75
CA GLY A 173 13.50 0.45 6.18
C GLY A 173 12.39 1.45 6.52
N LEU A 174 11.54 1.84 5.58
CA LEU A 174 10.47 2.84 5.77
C LEU A 174 9.09 2.19 5.71
N THR A 175 8.09 2.74 6.42
CA THR A 175 6.69 2.44 6.19
C THR A 175 6.18 3.13 4.92
N LEU A 176 4.98 2.78 4.44
CA LEU A 176 4.39 3.51 3.31
C LEU A 176 4.11 4.97 3.63
N GLY A 177 3.72 5.28 4.88
CA GLY A 177 3.56 6.66 5.33
C GLY A 177 4.88 7.45 5.26
N GLU A 178 5.97 6.85 5.70
CA GLU A 178 7.31 7.44 5.62
C GLU A 178 7.81 7.56 4.15
N LEU A 179 7.54 6.55 3.31
CA LEU A 179 7.84 6.58 1.87
C LEU A 179 7.11 7.70 1.14
N GLY A 180 5.86 7.98 1.50
CA GLY A 180 5.13 9.10 0.93
C GLY A 180 5.82 10.44 1.20
N HIS A 181 6.26 10.70 2.43
CA HIS A 181 7.06 11.89 2.77
C HIS A 181 8.39 11.93 1.99
N TRP A 182 9.04 10.77 1.84
CA TRP A 182 10.26 10.67 1.08
C TRP A 182 10.05 11.03 -0.41
N PHE A 183 9.00 10.49 -1.06
CA PHE A 183 8.68 10.81 -2.46
C PHE A 183 8.31 12.28 -2.63
N ILE A 184 7.51 12.85 -1.74
CA ILE A 184 7.11 14.26 -1.80
C ILE A 184 8.34 15.17 -1.78
N ARG A 185 9.29 14.89 -0.90
CA ARG A 185 10.56 15.63 -0.82
C ARG A 185 11.43 15.41 -2.05
N GLN A 186 11.64 14.14 -2.44
CA GLN A 186 12.51 13.75 -3.55
C GLN A 186 12.03 14.33 -4.89
N LEU A 187 10.71 14.33 -5.12
CA LEU A 187 10.10 14.78 -6.37
C LEU A 187 9.58 16.23 -6.30
N ARG A 188 9.70 16.88 -5.14
CA ARG A 188 9.21 18.25 -4.88
C ARG A 188 7.73 18.43 -5.21
N LEU A 189 6.91 17.48 -4.78
CA LEU A 189 5.48 17.50 -5.05
C LEU A 189 4.75 18.48 -4.12
N ASP A 190 3.83 19.27 -4.70
CA ASP A 190 2.86 20.08 -3.94
C ASP A 190 1.56 19.27 -3.80
N VAL A 191 1.41 18.56 -2.70
CA VAL A 191 0.29 17.68 -2.42
C VAL A 191 -0.13 17.76 -0.95
N GLU A 192 -1.44 17.84 -0.68
CA GLU A 192 -1.97 17.68 0.67
C GLU A 192 -1.76 16.21 1.10
N TYR A 193 -0.85 15.99 2.03
CA TYR A 193 -0.45 14.65 2.46
C TYR A 193 -0.56 14.48 3.96
N GLN A 194 -1.21 13.39 4.39
CA GLN A 194 -1.40 13.05 5.79
C GLN A 194 -1.11 11.58 6.03
N VAL A 195 -0.52 11.25 7.17
CA VAL A 195 -0.34 9.88 7.64
C VAL A 195 -1.16 9.66 8.89
N VAL A 196 -2.07 8.70 8.86
CA VAL A 196 -2.69 8.15 10.07
C VAL A 196 -1.72 7.11 10.60
N THR A 197 -0.89 7.52 11.55
CA THR A 197 0.18 6.69 12.11
C THR A 197 -0.35 5.50 12.91
N MET A 198 0.45 4.46 13.03
CA MET A 198 0.17 3.33 13.92
C MET A 198 0.27 3.74 15.40
N GLU A 199 -0.40 2.97 16.26
CA GLU A 199 -0.28 3.09 17.71
C GLU A 199 0.35 1.81 18.28
N GLY A 200 1.38 1.99 19.13
CA GLY A 200 2.09 0.88 19.78
C GLY A 200 3.07 0.11 18.87
N TRP A 201 3.37 0.63 17.68
CA TRP A 201 4.39 0.02 16.82
C TRP A 201 5.80 0.40 17.27
N GLN A 202 6.68 -0.60 17.32
CA GLN A 202 8.10 -0.43 17.67
C GLN A 202 8.96 -1.17 16.63
N PRO A 203 9.45 -0.48 15.61
CA PRO A 203 10.12 -1.10 14.46
C PRO A 203 11.41 -1.84 14.81
N ASP A 204 12.08 -1.41 15.87
CA ASP A 204 13.39 -1.96 16.27
C ASP A 204 13.28 -3.04 17.36
N ALA A 205 12.04 -3.35 17.82
CA ALA A 205 11.84 -4.34 18.88
C ALA A 205 12.03 -5.77 18.35
N ALA A 206 12.98 -6.50 18.93
CA ALA A 206 13.14 -7.94 18.70
C ALA A 206 11.99 -8.73 19.38
N PRO A 207 11.60 -9.90 18.86
CA PRO A 207 12.08 -10.59 17.65
C PRO A 207 11.38 -10.18 16.36
N GLY A 208 10.33 -9.34 16.42
CA GLY A 208 9.46 -9.03 15.29
C GLY A 208 10.12 -8.15 14.22
N TYR A 209 10.98 -7.22 14.62
CA TYR A 209 11.66 -6.30 13.71
C TYR A 209 10.75 -5.67 12.65
N GLY A 210 9.60 -5.16 13.06
CA GLY A 210 8.67 -4.46 12.19
C GLY A 210 7.28 -5.07 12.10
N TRP A 211 7.13 -6.39 12.12
CA TRP A 211 5.82 -7.03 12.23
C TRP A 211 5.53 -7.48 13.66
N PRO A 212 4.34 -7.15 14.22
CA PRO A 212 3.99 -7.49 15.59
C PRO A 212 3.61 -8.97 15.73
N LEU A 213 4.57 -9.80 16.05
CA LEU A 213 4.36 -11.23 16.24
C LEU A 213 3.34 -11.50 17.37
N GLY A 214 2.34 -12.32 17.06
CA GLY A 214 1.30 -12.73 18.01
C GLY A 214 0.19 -11.69 18.29
N GLU A 215 0.35 -10.45 17.82
CA GLU A 215 -0.68 -9.41 17.99
C GLU A 215 -1.57 -9.21 16.75
N ARG A 216 -1.03 -9.51 15.57
CA ARG A 216 -1.72 -9.31 14.28
C ARG A 216 -1.53 -10.53 13.40
N THR A 217 -2.63 -11.03 12.86
CA THR A 217 -2.60 -12.08 11.85
C THR A 217 -1.97 -11.56 10.56
N TRP A 218 -1.04 -12.34 10.00
CA TRP A 218 -0.52 -12.05 8.68
C TRP A 218 -1.56 -12.40 7.61
N ILE A 219 -1.85 -11.44 6.75
CA ILE A 219 -2.65 -11.66 5.54
C ILE A 219 -1.72 -11.43 4.35
N ASN A 220 -1.70 -12.35 3.41
CA ASN A 220 -0.81 -12.32 2.27
C ASN A 220 -1.08 -11.08 1.40
N PRO A 221 -0.13 -10.14 1.27
CA PRO A 221 -0.30 -8.99 0.37
C PRO A 221 -0.13 -9.38 -1.10
N SER A 222 0.43 -10.55 -1.37
CA SER A 222 0.47 -11.18 -2.68
C SER A 222 0.48 -12.69 -2.52
N PRO A 223 0.15 -13.49 -3.56
CA PRO A 223 0.08 -14.94 -3.47
C PRO A 223 1.36 -15.60 -2.97
N ASN A 224 2.51 -15.00 -3.30
CA ASN A 224 3.84 -15.51 -2.96
C ASN A 224 4.45 -14.88 -1.69
N ALA A 225 3.65 -14.22 -0.87
CA ALA A 225 4.09 -13.61 0.39
C ALA A 225 3.36 -14.25 1.60
N PRO A 226 3.60 -15.55 1.90
CA PRO A 226 2.81 -16.32 2.85
C PRO A 226 3.02 -15.92 4.32
N ASN A 227 4.08 -15.22 4.64
CA ASN A 227 4.39 -14.83 6.01
C ASN A 227 5.42 -13.68 6.08
N GLN A 228 5.58 -13.11 7.27
CA GLN A 228 6.53 -12.03 7.54
C GLN A 228 8.01 -12.45 7.38
N TRP A 229 8.33 -13.73 7.51
CA TRP A 229 9.72 -14.22 7.35
C TRP A 229 10.13 -14.16 5.88
N MET A 230 9.20 -14.52 4.97
CA MET A 230 9.40 -14.31 3.53
C MET A 230 9.67 -12.82 3.24
N ALA A 231 8.87 -11.90 3.77
CA ALA A 231 9.06 -10.47 3.55
C ALA A 231 10.46 -10.01 4.01
N ARG A 232 10.96 -10.53 5.13
CA ARG A 232 12.31 -10.20 5.65
C ARG A 232 13.44 -10.69 4.77
N SER A 233 13.28 -11.87 4.15
CA SER A 233 14.30 -12.45 3.26
C SER A 233 14.18 -11.96 1.82
N TYR A 234 13.02 -11.42 1.43
CA TYR A 234 12.67 -11.08 0.04
C TYR A 234 13.68 -10.13 -0.61
N ALA A 235 14.19 -9.14 0.11
CA ALA A 235 15.20 -8.22 -0.41
C ALA A 235 16.48 -8.90 -0.91
N GLY A 236 16.78 -10.10 -0.40
CA GLY A 236 17.88 -10.94 -0.87
C GLY A 236 17.42 -11.98 -1.89
N THR A 237 16.34 -12.73 -1.59
CA THR A 237 15.89 -13.86 -2.43
C THR A 237 15.36 -13.39 -3.79
N VAL A 238 14.77 -12.22 -3.90
CA VAL A 238 14.31 -11.66 -5.18
C VAL A 238 15.44 -11.48 -6.21
N MET A 239 16.68 -11.38 -5.77
CA MET A 239 17.83 -11.29 -6.67
C MET A 239 18.04 -12.59 -7.46
N LEU A 240 17.50 -13.72 -6.99
CA LEU A 240 17.54 -15.00 -7.70
C LEU A 240 16.73 -14.99 -8.99
N GLU A 241 15.73 -14.09 -9.13
CA GLU A 241 14.99 -13.93 -10.39
C GLU A 241 15.89 -13.61 -11.60
N GLY A 242 17.06 -12.99 -11.36
CA GLY A 242 18.07 -12.75 -12.39
C GLY A 242 19.00 -13.93 -12.69
N THR A 243 18.71 -15.11 -12.15
CA THR A 243 19.55 -16.31 -12.26
C THR A 243 18.76 -17.52 -12.76
N THR A 244 19.41 -18.67 -12.85
CA THR A 244 18.74 -19.97 -13.15
C THR A 244 18.19 -20.66 -11.90
N LEU A 245 18.32 -20.04 -10.71
CA LEU A 245 17.80 -20.57 -9.45
C LEU A 245 16.36 -20.06 -9.22
N SER A 246 15.56 -20.87 -8.56
CA SER A 246 14.23 -20.44 -8.12
C SER A 246 14.33 -19.60 -6.83
N GLU A 247 13.61 -18.49 -6.77
CA GLU A 247 13.42 -17.69 -5.55
C GLU A 247 12.39 -18.31 -4.59
N GLY A 248 11.86 -19.49 -4.92
CA GLY A 248 10.87 -20.19 -4.11
C GLY A 248 9.41 -19.80 -4.39
N ARG A 249 9.15 -19.13 -5.51
CA ARG A 249 7.79 -18.75 -5.92
C ARG A 249 6.87 -19.97 -6.02
N GLY A 250 5.68 -19.89 -5.42
CA GLY A 250 4.74 -20.99 -5.36
C GLY A 250 5.04 -22.03 -4.26
N THR A 251 6.07 -21.82 -3.45
CA THR A 251 6.34 -22.64 -2.26
C THR A 251 5.84 -21.95 -0.99
N THR A 252 5.34 -22.73 -0.05
CA THR A 252 4.85 -22.22 1.26
C THR A 252 5.81 -22.55 2.41
N ARG A 253 7.02 -23.02 2.10
CA ARG A 253 8.00 -23.50 3.08
C ARG A 253 9.30 -22.70 3.01
#